data_2b0a8a6c2101a913af5bccb59796f451
#
_entry.id   2b0a8a6c2101a913af5bccb59796f451
#
_cell.length_a   1.000
_cell.length_b   1.000
_cell.length_c   1.000
_cell.angle_alpha   90.00
_cell.angle_beta   90.00
_cell.angle_gamma   90.00
#
_symmetry.space_group_name_H-M   'P 1'
#
loop_
_entity.id
_entity.type
_entity.pdbx_description
1 polymer ?
#
loop_
_entity_poly.entity_id
_entity_poly.type
_entity_poly.pdbx_seq_one_letter_code
_entity_poly.pdbx_strand_id
1 'polypeptide(L)'
;MLINDLDKEILNKILLKKESEINRILINYPEILQLITENKEDIVFIHDELNMKFTGYSDIKDASGRLDLIYADSSATPILIESKLKKNPEINREVVGQLLEYKATSKILVNTEWDSNFFNEKITQNDAKLNLNNQAKLDRILKNQKITIEDFWDEFLYKFKKGFIKLVIASDEIPTRTKRVIEAENEESTYSEFLGLEINKYIDGKNTLFYPKLIGRTEKSKVVKKHSESGFSYDKFKNNLSHLGLDNAELMESLEKWQQNNKSN
;
A
#
# COMPACT_ATOMS: atom_id res chain seq x y z
N MET A 1 -12.55 -14.59 18.59
CA MET A 1 -13.87 -15.21 18.84
C MET A 1 -14.30 -15.84 17.53
N LEU A 2 -14.24 -17.16 17.43
CA LEU A 2 -14.70 -17.88 16.23
C LEU A 2 -16.24 -17.80 16.23
N ILE A 3 -16.78 -17.18 15.19
CA ILE A 3 -18.22 -17.11 14.94
C ILE A 3 -18.63 -18.43 14.28
N ASN A 4 -18.70 -19.48 15.08
CA ASN A 4 -19.47 -20.68 14.73
C ASN A 4 -20.83 -20.49 15.40
N ASP A 5 -21.90 -20.44 14.63
CA ASP A 5 -23.31 -20.38 15.07
C ASP A 5 -23.86 -19.00 15.49
N LEU A 6 -23.56 -17.94 14.76
CA LEU A 6 -24.46 -16.80 14.74
C LEU A 6 -25.60 -17.11 13.75
N ASP A 7 -26.82 -17.20 14.29
CA ASP A 7 -28.04 -17.32 13.50
C ASP A 7 -28.02 -16.27 12.39
N LYS A 8 -28.00 -16.71 11.14
CA LYS A 8 -27.94 -15.82 9.95
C LYS A 8 -29.11 -14.82 9.86
N GLU A 9 -30.10 -14.97 10.71
CA GLU A 9 -31.28 -14.10 10.78
C GLU A 9 -31.06 -12.78 11.53
N ILE A 10 -29.98 -12.65 12.32
CA ILE A 10 -29.77 -11.50 13.21
C ILE A 10 -28.95 -10.38 12.55
N LEU A 11 -28.12 -10.71 11.54
CA LEU A 11 -27.23 -9.74 10.88
C LEU A 11 -27.87 -9.10 9.64
N ASN A 12 -28.25 -7.85 9.75
CA ASN A 12 -28.74 -7.09 8.60
C ASN A 12 -27.59 -6.46 7.82
N LYS A 13 -27.40 -6.87 6.55
CA LYS A 13 -26.43 -6.24 5.65
C LYS A 13 -26.91 -4.85 5.28
N ILE A 14 -26.06 -3.85 5.49
CA ILE A 14 -26.31 -2.46 5.16
C ILE A 14 -25.47 -2.08 3.93
N LEU A 15 -26.13 -1.57 2.91
CA LEU A 15 -25.46 -1.08 1.70
C LEU A 15 -24.78 0.25 1.98
N LEU A 16 -23.55 0.38 1.56
CA LEU A 16 -22.85 1.67 1.54
C LEU A 16 -23.43 2.55 0.43
N LYS A 17 -23.60 3.83 0.73
CA LYS A 17 -24.29 4.76 -0.18
C LYS A 17 -23.32 5.63 -0.96
N LYS A 18 -22.16 5.92 -0.39
CA LYS A 18 -21.14 6.82 -0.93
C LYS A 18 -19.75 6.20 -0.78
N GLU A 19 -18.84 6.47 -1.72
CA GLU A 19 -17.43 6.07 -1.67
C GLU A 19 -16.71 6.67 -0.46
N SER A 20 -17.07 7.88 -0.09
CA SER A 20 -16.56 8.51 1.14
C SER A 20 -16.89 7.76 2.44
N GLU A 21 -17.90 6.86 2.44
CA GLU A 21 -18.14 5.97 3.58
C GLU A 21 -17.08 4.88 3.67
N ILE A 22 -16.60 4.36 2.53
CA ILE A 22 -15.51 3.39 2.48
C ILE A 22 -14.24 4.06 3.02
N ASN A 23 -13.91 5.26 2.51
CA ASN A 23 -12.75 6.02 2.96
C ASN A 23 -12.77 6.22 4.48
N ARG A 24 -13.91 6.66 5.02
CA ARG A 24 -14.06 6.88 6.45
C ARG A 24 -13.95 5.59 7.27
N ILE A 25 -14.45 4.46 6.77
CA ILE A 25 -14.28 3.16 7.43
C ILE A 25 -12.80 2.80 7.50
N LEU A 26 -12.05 2.93 6.40
CA LEU A 26 -10.63 2.59 6.35
C LEU A 26 -9.77 3.53 7.21
N ILE A 27 -10.10 4.81 7.28
CA ILE A 27 -9.40 5.78 8.15
C ILE A 27 -9.65 5.47 9.63
N ASN A 28 -10.89 5.17 10.02
CA ASN A 28 -11.25 4.94 11.42
C ASN A 28 -10.92 3.53 11.93
N TYR A 29 -10.82 2.55 11.01
CA TYR A 29 -10.56 1.14 11.31
C TYR A 29 -9.42 0.61 10.42
N PRO A 30 -8.20 1.17 10.52
CA PRO A 30 -7.07 0.80 9.68
C PRO A 30 -6.62 -0.65 9.87
N GLU A 31 -7.01 -1.31 10.96
CA GLU A 31 -6.79 -2.74 11.19
C GLU A 31 -7.43 -3.63 10.10
N ILE A 32 -8.42 -3.14 9.36
CA ILE A 32 -8.97 -3.81 8.18
C ILE A 32 -7.87 -4.02 7.11
N LEU A 33 -6.96 -3.06 7.00
CA LEU A 33 -5.85 -3.10 6.04
C LEU A 33 -4.77 -4.12 6.44
N GLN A 34 -4.78 -4.66 7.66
CA GLN A 34 -3.87 -5.75 8.06
C GLN A 34 -4.08 -7.03 7.26
N LEU A 35 -5.21 -7.18 6.54
CA LEU A 35 -5.38 -8.23 5.54
C LEU A 35 -4.45 -8.05 4.32
N ILE A 36 -4.03 -6.82 4.06
CA ILE A 36 -3.19 -6.46 2.93
C ILE A 36 -1.70 -6.62 3.28
N THR A 37 -1.35 -6.46 4.55
CA THR A 37 0.00 -6.69 5.04
C THR A 37 0.16 -8.15 5.48
N GLU A 38 1.33 -8.74 5.28
CA GLU A 38 1.56 -10.14 5.68
C GLU A 38 1.64 -10.28 7.20
N ASN A 39 1.97 -9.20 7.89
CA ASN A 39 2.13 -9.12 9.33
C ASN A 39 1.00 -8.25 9.92
N LYS A 40 0.56 -8.60 11.13
CA LYS A 40 -0.40 -7.79 11.91
C LYS A 40 0.31 -6.56 12.52
N GLU A 41 1.01 -5.81 11.68
CA GLU A 41 1.80 -4.68 12.09
C GLU A 41 1.02 -3.36 11.95
N ASP A 42 1.57 -2.32 12.54
CA ASP A 42 0.99 -0.98 12.45
C ASP A 42 1.00 -0.49 10.99
N ILE A 43 -0.10 0.15 10.60
CA ILE A 43 -0.28 0.81 9.32
C ILE A 43 -0.55 2.29 9.62
N VAL A 44 0.21 3.15 8.96
CA VAL A 44 0.17 4.59 9.14
C VAL A 44 -0.66 5.22 8.02
N PHE A 45 -1.74 5.89 8.37
CA PHE A 45 -2.50 6.72 7.43
C PHE A 45 -1.73 8.03 7.20
N ILE A 46 -1.49 8.35 5.92
CA ILE A 46 -0.74 9.54 5.53
C ILE A 46 -1.69 10.66 5.12
N HIS A 47 -2.55 10.41 4.12
CA HIS A 47 -3.43 11.44 3.57
C HIS A 47 -4.64 10.87 2.83
N ASP A 48 -5.71 11.66 2.77
CA ASP A 48 -6.84 11.50 1.88
C ASP A 48 -6.75 12.49 0.71
N GLU A 49 -7.35 12.10 -0.42
CA GLU A 49 -7.51 12.99 -1.58
C GLU A 49 -6.19 13.63 -2.06
N LEU A 50 -5.12 12.82 -2.12
CA LEU A 50 -3.80 13.28 -2.54
C LEU A 50 -3.76 13.55 -4.04
N ASN A 51 -3.39 14.78 -4.42
CA ASN A 51 -3.18 15.13 -5.83
C ASN A 51 -1.89 14.49 -6.36
N MET A 52 -2.03 13.56 -7.29
CA MET A 52 -0.94 12.95 -8.04
C MET A 52 -0.66 13.80 -9.30
N LYS A 53 0.16 14.84 -9.16
CA LYS A 53 0.50 15.72 -10.28
C LYS A 53 1.61 15.11 -11.13
N PHE A 54 1.39 15.05 -12.43
CA PHE A 54 2.44 14.74 -13.41
C PHE A 54 3.24 16.01 -13.73
N THR A 55 4.44 16.13 -13.19
CA THR A 55 5.37 17.18 -13.61
C THR A 55 6.37 16.58 -14.59
N GLY A 56 6.44 17.09 -15.80
CA GLY A 56 7.47 16.73 -16.78
C GLY A 56 7.01 16.39 -18.19
N TYR A 57 5.72 16.28 -18.45
CA TYR A 57 5.18 16.21 -19.81
C TYR A 57 4.38 17.46 -20.11
N SER A 58 4.99 18.39 -20.87
CA SER A 58 4.37 19.67 -21.27
C SER A 58 3.07 19.53 -22.05
N ASP A 59 2.81 18.34 -22.60
CA ASP A 59 1.69 18.08 -23.49
C ASP A 59 0.48 17.42 -22.81
N ILE A 60 0.63 16.99 -21.54
CA ILE A 60 -0.47 16.39 -20.77
C ILE A 60 -0.96 17.42 -19.75
N LYS A 61 -1.79 18.34 -20.22
CA LYS A 61 -2.31 19.45 -19.39
C LYS A 61 -3.18 19.04 -18.21
N ASP A 62 -3.70 17.82 -18.17
CA ASP A 62 -4.76 17.40 -17.23
C ASP A 62 -4.60 16.02 -16.60
N ALA A 63 -3.41 15.42 -16.60
CA ALA A 63 -3.19 14.14 -15.92
C ALA A 63 -2.90 14.36 -14.42
N SER A 64 -3.83 14.97 -13.69
CA SER A 64 -3.83 14.99 -12.23
C SER A 64 -4.88 14.01 -11.75
N GLY A 65 -4.46 12.81 -11.36
CA GLY A 65 -5.31 11.90 -10.62
C GLY A 65 -5.38 12.34 -9.16
N ARG A 66 -6.54 12.18 -8.53
CA ARG A 66 -6.73 12.38 -7.09
C ARG A 66 -6.88 11.03 -6.44
N LEU A 67 -5.84 10.60 -5.74
CA LEU A 67 -5.83 9.34 -5.01
C LEU A 67 -6.68 9.46 -3.76
N ASP A 68 -7.61 8.53 -3.54
CA ASP A 68 -8.53 8.57 -2.40
C ASP A 68 -7.80 8.46 -1.06
N LEU A 69 -6.94 7.44 -0.87
CA LEU A 69 -6.23 7.22 0.37
C LEU A 69 -4.80 6.71 0.14
N ILE A 70 -3.86 7.20 0.93
CA ILE A 70 -2.48 6.71 0.97
C ILE A 70 -2.07 6.34 2.39
N TYR A 71 -1.42 5.18 2.52
CA TYR A 71 -0.89 4.64 3.76
C TYR A 71 0.55 4.16 3.56
N ALA A 72 1.26 3.97 4.67
CA ALA A 72 2.51 3.19 4.73
C ALA A 72 2.34 1.99 5.67
N ASP A 73 2.84 0.82 5.28
CA ASP A 73 2.97 -0.29 6.22
C ASP A 73 4.27 -0.16 7.05
N SER A 74 4.46 -1.04 8.01
CA SER A 74 5.64 -1.02 8.90
C SER A 74 6.97 -1.17 8.15
N SER A 75 6.97 -1.75 6.96
CA SER A 75 8.16 -1.85 6.10
C SER A 75 8.33 -0.63 5.19
N ALA A 76 7.65 0.48 5.46
CA ALA A 76 7.62 1.67 4.60
C ALA A 76 7.12 1.36 3.16
N THR A 77 6.24 0.35 2.98
CA THR A 77 5.68 0.06 1.66
C THR A 77 4.45 0.94 1.44
N PRO A 78 4.38 1.70 0.33
CA PRO A 78 3.21 2.51 0.00
C PRO A 78 1.98 1.63 -0.31
N ILE A 79 0.83 2.00 0.26
CA ILE A 79 -0.47 1.40 -0.01
C ILE A 79 -1.36 2.50 -0.58
N LEU A 80 -1.71 2.38 -1.85
CA LEU A 80 -2.56 3.31 -2.58
C LEU A 80 -3.95 2.71 -2.72
N ILE A 81 -4.97 3.42 -2.27
CA ILE A 81 -6.35 2.91 -2.27
C ILE A 81 -7.24 3.82 -3.09
N GLU A 82 -7.97 3.22 -4.01
CA GLU A 82 -9.06 3.83 -4.75
C GLU A 82 -10.38 3.19 -4.34
N SER A 83 -11.35 3.98 -3.92
CA SER A 83 -12.64 3.51 -3.40
C SER A 83 -13.72 3.66 -4.46
N LYS A 84 -14.40 2.57 -4.78
CA LYS A 84 -15.52 2.58 -5.72
C LYS A 84 -16.67 1.72 -5.20
N LEU A 85 -17.89 2.21 -5.28
CA LEU A 85 -19.06 1.38 -5.01
C LEU A 85 -19.37 0.46 -6.20
N LYS A 86 -19.90 -0.73 -5.95
CA LYS A 86 -20.37 -1.68 -6.99
C LYS A 86 -21.30 -1.02 -8.01
N LYS A 87 -22.18 -0.11 -7.54
CA LYS A 87 -23.13 0.61 -8.39
C LYS A 87 -22.51 1.63 -9.32
N ASN A 88 -21.26 2.07 -9.04
CA ASN A 88 -20.51 2.99 -9.91
C ASN A 88 -19.95 2.20 -11.10
N PRO A 89 -20.32 2.53 -12.36
CA PRO A 89 -19.83 1.80 -13.53
C PRO A 89 -18.31 1.86 -13.70
N GLU A 90 -17.64 2.87 -13.16
CA GLU A 90 -16.19 3.03 -13.19
C GLU A 90 -15.45 1.85 -12.53
N ILE A 91 -16.08 1.13 -11.59
CA ILE A 91 -15.49 -0.03 -10.93
C ILE A 91 -15.12 -1.16 -11.90
N ASN A 92 -15.69 -1.18 -13.10
CA ASN A 92 -15.46 -2.25 -14.07
C ASN A 92 -14.17 -2.06 -14.89
N ARG A 93 -13.75 -0.83 -15.18
CA ARG A 93 -12.58 -0.54 -16.01
C ARG A 93 -11.76 0.67 -15.54
N GLU A 94 -12.43 1.76 -15.21
CA GLU A 94 -11.76 3.05 -14.97
C GLU A 94 -10.91 3.01 -13.70
N VAL A 95 -11.40 2.39 -12.63
CA VAL A 95 -10.66 2.23 -11.38
C VAL A 95 -9.34 1.46 -11.56
N VAL A 96 -9.33 0.45 -12.42
CA VAL A 96 -8.10 -0.30 -12.76
C VAL A 96 -7.13 0.63 -13.50
N GLY A 97 -7.63 1.37 -14.48
CA GLY A 97 -6.85 2.37 -15.22
C GLY A 97 -6.24 3.42 -14.30
N GLN A 98 -7.01 3.97 -13.37
CA GLN A 98 -6.55 4.95 -12.38
C GLN A 98 -5.39 4.40 -11.54
N LEU A 99 -5.52 3.19 -11.00
CA LEU A 99 -4.45 2.59 -10.19
C LEU A 99 -3.18 2.28 -11.00
N LEU A 100 -3.33 1.83 -12.25
CA LEU A 100 -2.19 1.63 -13.16
C LEU A 100 -1.52 2.95 -13.54
N GLU A 101 -2.29 4.02 -13.67
CA GLU A 101 -1.79 5.37 -13.89
C GLU A 101 -0.99 5.86 -12.68
N TYR A 102 -1.47 5.65 -11.45
CA TYR A 102 -0.71 5.96 -10.23
C TYR A 102 0.61 5.17 -10.16
N LYS A 103 0.59 3.90 -10.55
CA LYS A 103 1.80 3.08 -10.65
C LYS A 103 2.78 3.61 -11.71
N ALA A 104 2.29 4.03 -12.86
CA ALA A 104 3.14 4.63 -13.90
C ALA A 104 3.71 5.97 -13.42
N THR A 105 2.87 6.79 -12.79
CA THR A 105 3.23 8.08 -12.24
C THR A 105 4.28 7.96 -11.13
N SER A 106 4.19 6.96 -10.27
CA SER A 106 5.15 6.75 -9.17
C SER A 106 6.60 6.64 -9.65
N LYS A 107 6.81 6.11 -10.85
CA LYS A 107 8.14 5.97 -11.46
C LYS A 107 8.70 7.29 -12.00
N ILE A 108 7.82 8.22 -12.35
CA ILE A 108 8.17 9.50 -12.99
C ILE A 108 8.20 10.63 -11.97
N LEU A 109 7.47 10.50 -10.87
CA LEU A 109 7.38 11.51 -9.83
C LEU A 109 8.75 11.74 -9.17
N VAL A 110 9.46 12.70 -9.75
CA VAL A 110 10.52 13.44 -9.05
C VAL A 110 9.82 14.62 -8.37
N ASN A 111 8.99 14.33 -7.39
CA ASN A 111 8.33 15.41 -6.67
C ASN A 111 9.31 15.90 -5.60
N THR A 112 9.92 17.06 -5.86
CA THR A 112 10.80 17.74 -4.91
C THR A 112 10.03 18.21 -3.66
N GLU A 113 8.71 18.13 -3.67
CA GLU A 113 7.84 18.50 -2.55
C GLU A 113 7.57 17.32 -1.58
N TRP A 114 7.89 16.09 -1.97
CA TRP A 114 7.69 14.90 -1.14
C TRP A 114 8.99 14.51 -0.44
N ASP A 115 9.10 14.95 0.77
CA ASP A 115 10.18 14.59 1.69
C ASP A 115 9.60 14.09 3.04
N SER A 116 10.46 13.79 3.98
CA SER A 116 10.04 13.38 5.33
C SER A 116 9.21 14.45 6.04
N ASN A 117 9.51 15.74 5.84
CA ASN A 117 8.73 16.84 6.45
C ASN A 117 7.31 16.87 5.91
N PHE A 118 7.15 16.75 4.58
CA PHE A 118 5.83 16.70 3.95
C PHE A 118 4.95 15.59 4.55
N PHE A 119 5.46 14.36 4.66
CA PHE A 119 4.69 13.24 5.19
C PHE A 119 4.37 13.42 6.68
N ASN A 120 5.33 13.89 7.48
CA ASN A 120 5.13 14.14 8.90
C ASN A 120 4.09 15.24 9.15
N GLU A 121 4.12 16.32 8.37
CA GLU A 121 3.11 17.39 8.45
C GLU A 121 1.72 16.86 8.11
N LYS A 122 1.59 16.01 7.06
CA LYS A 122 0.30 15.41 6.69
C LYS A 122 -0.26 14.52 7.79
N ILE A 123 0.59 13.67 8.38
CA ILE A 123 0.18 12.81 9.48
C ILE A 123 -0.28 13.65 10.68
N THR A 124 0.51 14.65 11.08
CA THR A 124 0.20 15.53 12.22
C THR A 124 -1.11 16.29 12.00
N GLN A 125 -1.31 16.85 10.80
CA GLN A 125 -2.54 17.54 10.43
C GLN A 125 -3.76 16.63 10.48
N ASN A 126 -3.64 15.40 9.96
CA ASN A 126 -4.73 14.43 9.94
C ASN A 126 -5.03 13.86 11.32
N ASP A 127 -4.01 13.62 12.14
CA ASP A 127 -4.20 13.18 13.53
C ASP A 127 -4.98 14.24 14.34
N ALA A 128 -4.62 15.50 14.18
CA ALA A 128 -5.33 16.60 14.84
C ALA A 128 -6.77 16.77 14.30
N LYS A 129 -6.96 16.72 12.98
CA LYS A 129 -8.26 16.95 12.32
C LYS A 129 -9.26 15.82 12.59
N LEU A 130 -8.77 14.57 12.60
CA LEU A 130 -9.60 13.36 12.60
C LEU A 130 -9.53 12.61 13.94
N ASN A 131 -8.79 13.14 14.92
CA ASN A 131 -8.54 12.51 16.23
C ASN A 131 -7.97 11.10 16.09
N LEU A 132 -6.93 10.97 15.26
CA LEU A 132 -6.21 9.73 15.02
C LEU A 132 -4.92 9.67 15.84
N ASN A 133 -4.17 8.56 15.71
CA ASN A 133 -2.92 8.33 16.43
C ASN A 133 -1.81 7.77 15.52
N ASN A 134 -1.76 8.22 14.28
CA ASN A 134 -0.80 7.72 13.30
C ASN A 134 0.65 8.08 13.64
N GLN A 135 0.87 9.26 14.25
CA GLN A 135 2.20 9.63 14.75
C GLN A 135 2.70 8.61 15.78
N ALA A 136 1.87 8.23 16.74
CA ALA A 136 2.25 7.22 17.73
C ALA A 136 2.48 5.82 17.14
N LYS A 137 1.77 5.46 16.04
CA LYS A 137 2.03 4.23 15.29
C LYS A 137 3.38 4.29 14.59
N LEU A 138 3.69 5.41 13.92
CA LEU A 138 4.97 5.63 13.27
C LEU A 138 6.11 5.55 14.29
N ASP A 139 6.00 6.22 15.42
CA ASP A 139 7.02 6.18 16.49
C ASP A 139 7.28 4.74 16.99
N ARG A 140 6.22 3.90 17.08
CA ARG A 140 6.39 2.48 17.44
C ARG A 140 7.14 1.70 16.36
N ILE A 141 6.83 1.94 15.09
CA ILE A 141 7.52 1.31 13.96
C ILE A 141 9.01 1.67 14.01
N LEU A 142 9.34 2.95 14.10
CA LEU A 142 10.72 3.45 14.15
C LEU A 142 11.50 2.84 15.31
N LYS A 143 10.88 2.82 16.50
CA LYS A 143 11.49 2.23 17.70
C LYS A 143 11.73 0.72 17.55
N ASN A 144 10.76 -0.01 17.00
CA ASN A 144 10.86 -1.47 16.85
C ASN A 144 11.94 -1.85 15.83
N GLN A 145 12.08 -1.09 14.75
CA GLN A 145 13.04 -1.33 13.69
C GLN A 145 14.40 -0.67 13.94
N LYS A 146 14.48 0.23 14.92
CA LYS A 146 15.70 1.00 15.24
C LYS A 146 16.21 1.83 14.07
N ILE A 147 15.28 2.47 13.35
CA ILE A 147 15.56 3.36 12.22
C ILE A 147 15.13 4.78 12.56
N THR A 148 15.64 5.76 11.82
CA THR A 148 15.22 7.15 11.92
C THR A 148 13.94 7.40 11.11
N ILE A 149 13.31 8.54 11.32
CA ILE A 149 12.13 8.94 10.57
C ILE A 149 12.49 9.24 9.11
N GLU A 150 13.69 9.79 8.89
CA GLU A 150 14.27 10.05 7.57
C GLU A 150 14.47 8.73 6.81
N ASP A 151 15.10 7.72 7.44
CA ASP A 151 15.31 6.39 6.84
C ASP A 151 13.98 5.75 6.42
N PHE A 152 12.93 5.90 7.24
CA PHE A 152 11.61 5.36 6.92
C PHE A 152 11.00 6.02 5.68
N TRP A 153 11.04 7.35 5.60
CA TRP A 153 10.47 8.06 4.44
C TRP A 153 11.33 7.95 3.19
N ASP A 154 12.63 7.84 3.33
CA ASP A 154 13.53 7.56 2.20
C ASP A 154 13.25 6.19 1.60
N GLU A 155 13.04 5.16 2.44
CA GLU A 155 12.64 3.83 1.99
C GLU A 155 11.25 3.85 1.34
N PHE A 156 10.28 4.58 1.92
CA PHE A 156 8.95 4.78 1.34
C PHE A 156 9.05 5.39 -0.07
N LEU A 157 9.79 6.48 -0.22
CA LEU A 157 9.99 7.15 -1.50
C LEU A 157 10.74 6.27 -2.50
N TYR A 158 11.74 5.54 -2.05
CA TYR A 158 12.45 4.58 -2.88
C TYR A 158 11.51 3.51 -3.42
N LYS A 159 10.73 2.88 -2.55
CA LYS A 159 9.73 1.88 -2.95
C LYS A 159 8.68 2.44 -3.89
N PHE A 160 8.20 3.65 -3.60
CA PHE A 160 7.23 4.34 -4.44
C PHE A 160 7.77 4.54 -5.85
N LYS A 161 8.97 5.11 -6.00
CA LYS A 161 9.64 5.35 -7.29
C LYS A 161 9.97 4.06 -8.05
N LYS A 162 10.30 2.98 -7.35
CA LYS A 162 10.62 1.68 -7.96
C LYS A 162 9.37 0.85 -8.28
N GLY A 163 8.19 1.27 -7.84
CA GLY A 163 6.94 0.56 -8.05
C GLY A 163 6.72 -0.63 -7.09
N PHE A 164 7.44 -0.69 -5.97
CA PHE A 164 7.16 -1.60 -4.85
C PHE A 164 5.99 -1.06 -4.04
N ILE A 165 4.80 -1.11 -4.61
CA ILE A 165 3.59 -0.49 -4.07
C ILE A 165 2.45 -1.50 -4.02
N LYS A 166 1.53 -1.31 -3.08
CA LYS A 166 0.26 -2.04 -3.03
C LYS A 166 -0.84 -1.14 -3.57
N LEU A 167 -1.48 -1.58 -4.64
CA LEU A 167 -2.58 -0.92 -5.32
C LEU A 167 -3.88 -1.61 -4.93
N VAL A 168 -4.80 -0.90 -4.32
CA VAL A 168 -5.99 -1.50 -3.70
C VAL A 168 -7.26 -0.86 -4.23
N ILE A 169 -8.17 -1.68 -4.76
CA ILE A 169 -9.56 -1.29 -5.01
C ILE A 169 -10.36 -1.62 -3.76
N ALA A 170 -10.88 -0.61 -3.05
CA ALA A 170 -11.78 -0.80 -1.92
C ALA A 170 -13.24 -0.63 -2.38
N SER A 171 -14.12 -1.59 -2.05
CA SER A 171 -15.52 -1.58 -2.50
C SER A 171 -16.44 -2.29 -1.51
N ASP A 172 -17.74 -2.00 -1.59
CA ASP A 172 -18.78 -2.81 -0.95
C ASP A 172 -18.97 -4.18 -1.62
N GLU A 173 -18.68 -4.28 -2.92
CA GLU A 173 -18.60 -5.53 -3.67
C GLU A 173 -17.84 -5.28 -4.98
N ILE A 174 -16.84 -6.10 -5.28
CA ILE A 174 -16.06 -6.02 -6.51
C ILE A 174 -16.68 -6.97 -7.56
N PRO A 175 -17.02 -6.49 -8.77
CA PRO A 175 -17.57 -7.34 -9.83
C PRO A 175 -16.60 -8.46 -10.23
N THR A 176 -17.16 -9.61 -10.63
CA THR A 176 -16.35 -10.79 -11.02
C THR A 176 -15.32 -10.49 -12.10
N ARG A 177 -15.69 -9.63 -13.06
CA ARG A 177 -14.78 -9.20 -14.12
C ARG A 177 -13.55 -8.47 -13.54
N THR A 178 -13.80 -7.52 -12.63
CA THR A 178 -12.73 -6.74 -11.98
C THR A 178 -11.86 -7.63 -11.09
N LYS A 179 -12.46 -8.61 -10.38
CA LYS A 179 -11.70 -9.62 -9.61
C LYS A 179 -10.69 -10.38 -10.48
N ARG A 180 -11.11 -10.81 -11.67
CA ARG A 180 -10.22 -11.51 -12.62
C ARG A 180 -9.08 -10.63 -13.13
N VAL A 181 -9.34 -9.33 -13.35
CA VAL A 181 -8.29 -8.39 -13.74
C VAL A 181 -7.31 -8.19 -12.60
N ILE A 182 -7.79 -8.01 -11.37
CA ILE A 182 -6.94 -7.90 -10.16
C ILE A 182 -6.03 -9.14 -10.03
N GLU A 183 -6.59 -10.34 -10.18
CA GLU A 183 -5.84 -11.59 -10.07
C GLU A 183 -4.76 -11.68 -11.16
N ALA A 184 -5.11 -11.38 -12.42
CA ALA A 184 -4.19 -11.42 -13.56
C ALA A 184 -3.04 -10.40 -13.37
N GLU A 185 -3.35 -9.14 -13.07
CA GLU A 185 -2.34 -8.11 -12.82
C GLU A 185 -1.41 -8.48 -11.66
N ASN A 186 -1.97 -9.07 -10.60
CA ASN A 186 -1.18 -9.47 -9.45
C ASN A 186 -0.28 -10.69 -9.73
N GLU A 187 -0.68 -11.58 -10.65
CA GLU A 187 0.13 -12.71 -11.08
C GLU A 187 1.25 -12.33 -12.05
N GLU A 188 1.07 -11.26 -12.83
CA GLU A 188 2.06 -10.78 -13.80
C GLU A 188 3.03 -9.77 -13.19
N SER A 189 2.59 -9.00 -12.20
CA SER A 189 3.39 -7.95 -11.59
C SER A 189 4.41 -8.50 -10.61
N THR A 190 5.70 -8.20 -10.85
CA THR A 190 6.81 -8.63 -10.00
C THR A 190 6.96 -7.76 -8.75
N TYR A 191 6.77 -6.46 -8.87
CA TYR A 191 7.10 -5.49 -7.81
C TYR A 191 5.88 -4.91 -7.08
N SER A 192 4.76 -4.72 -7.79
CA SER A 192 3.53 -4.22 -7.17
C SER A 192 2.56 -5.34 -6.86
N GLU A 193 1.78 -5.18 -5.79
CA GLU A 193 0.60 -6.00 -5.54
C GLU A 193 -0.64 -5.23 -6.00
N PHE A 194 -1.49 -5.89 -6.81
CA PHE A 194 -2.79 -5.37 -7.20
C PHE A 194 -3.87 -6.13 -6.46
N LEU A 195 -4.60 -5.46 -5.56
CA LEU A 195 -5.48 -6.12 -4.60
C LEU A 195 -6.89 -5.53 -4.64
N GLY A 196 -7.86 -6.35 -4.29
CA GLY A 196 -9.23 -5.92 -4.01
C GLY A 196 -9.57 -6.12 -2.54
N LEU A 197 -10.24 -5.15 -1.95
CA LEU A 197 -10.74 -5.19 -0.59
C LEU A 197 -12.25 -4.96 -0.58
N GLU A 198 -13.03 -6.02 -0.46
CA GLU A 198 -14.48 -5.90 -0.25
C GLU A 198 -14.78 -5.65 1.23
N ILE A 199 -15.60 -4.66 1.53
CA ILE A 199 -16.00 -4.30 2.89
C ILE A 199 -17.52 -4.40 3.01
N ASN A 200 -17.98 -5.46 3.64
CA ASN A 200 -19.40 -5.63 3.95
C ASN A 200 -19.72 -5.08 5.34
N LYS A 201 -20.74 -4.25 5.42
CA LYS A 201 -21.23 -3.66 6.67
C LYS A 201 -22.48 -4.38 7.12
N TYR A 202 -22.51 -4.77 8.38
CA TYR A 202 -23.68 -5.39 9.02
C TYR A 202 -24.05 -4.63 10.29
N ILE A 203 -25.33 -4.68 10.66
CA ILE A 203 -25.83 -4.14 11.93
C ILE A 203 -26.49 -5.27 12.70
N ASP A 204 -26.08 -5.42 13.96
CA ASP A 204 -26.68 -6.27 14.97
C ASP A 204 -27.16 -5.36 16.11
N GLY A 205 -28.45 -5.03 16.11
CA GLY A 205 -29.04 -4.12 17.09
C GLY A 205 -28.28 -2.76 17.15
N LYS A 206 -27.44 -2.57 18.15
CA LYS A 206 -26.64 -1.36 18.35
C LYS A 206 -25.21 -1.46 17.79
N ASN A 207 -24.77 -2.65 17.41
CA ASN A 207 -23.40 -2.89 16.98
C ASN A 207 -23.28 -2.79 15.46
N THR A 208 -22.18 -2.21 15.00
CA THR A 208 -21.79 -2.23 13.59
C THR A 208 -20.61 -3.18 13.43
N LEU A 209 -20.75 -4.12 12.50
CA LEU A 209 -19.71 -5.09 12.15
C LEU A 209 -19.24 -4.84 10.71
N PHE A 210 -17.94 -4.84 10.52
CA PHE A 210 -17.34 -4.83 9.18
C PHE A 210 -16.72 -6.20 8.90
N TYR A 211 -17.09 -6.78 7.75
CA TYR A 211 -16.54 -8.03 7.28
C TYR A 211 -15.71 -7.77 6.02
N PRO A 212 -14.38 -7.61 6.16
CA PRO A 212 -13.52 -7.39 5.02
C PRO A 212 -13.15 -8.72 4.35
N LYS A 213 -12.99 -8.70 3.02
CA LYS A 213 -12.52 -9.82 2.21
C LYS A 213 -11.46 -9.35 1.23
N LEU A 214 -10.30 -10.02 1.26
CA LEU A 214 -9.19 -9.76 0.34
C LEU A 214 -9.33 -10.58 -0.94
N ILE A 215 -8.99 -9.96 -2.08
CA ILE A 215 -9.00 -10.53 -3.42
C ILE A 215 -7.64 -10.23 -4.07
N GLY A 216 -7.17 -11.14 -4.93
CA GLY A 216 -5.96 -10.97 -5.72
C GLY A 216 -4.76 -11.80 -5.26
N ARG A 217 -4.76 -12.33 -4.03
CA ARG A 217 -3.69 -13.25 -3.57
C ARG A 217 -4.01 -14.68 -3.95
N THR A 218 -3.55 -15.07 -5.15
CA THR A 218 -3.56 -16.45 -5.62
C THR A 218 -2.27 -17.17 -5.21
N GLU A 219 -2.26 -18.49 -5.23
CA GLU A 219 -1.02 -19.25 -4.96
C GLU A 219 0.09 -18.90 -5.96
N LYS A 220 -0.28 -18.65 -7.24
CA LYS A 220 0.66 -18.24 -8.28
C LYS A 220 1.26 -16.85 -7.98
N SER A 221 0.44 -15.87 -7.57
CA SER A 221 0.94 -14.54 -7.22
C SER A 221 1.90 -14.58 -6.02
N LYS A 222 1.66 -15.44 -5.03
CA LYS A 222 2.57 -15.65 -3.89
C LYS A 222 3.94 -16.16 -4.32
N VAL A 223 3.99 -17.10 -5.29
CA VAL A 223 5.25 -17.63 -5.82
C VAL A 223 6.03 -16.54 -6.54
N VAL A 224 5.37 -15.77 -7.41
CA VAL A 224 5.99 -14.66 -8.15
C VAL A 224 6.59 -13.64 -7.18
N LYS A 225 5.85 -13.25 -6.13
CA LYS A 225 6.31 -12.26 -5.15
C LYS A 225 7.52 -12.77 -4.34
N LYS A 226 7.50 -14.03 -3.89
CA LYS A 226 8.66 -14.63 -3.17
C LYS A 226 9.95 -14.58 -3.99
N HIS A 227 9.87 -14.78 -5.30
CA HIS A 227 11.04 -14.66 -6.15
C HIS A 227 11.53 -13.23 -6.31
N SER A 228 10.64 -12.24 -6.22
CA SER A 228 11.03 -10.83 -6.28
C SER A 228 11.58 -10.29 -4.97
N GLU A 229 11.07 -10.77 -3.83
CA GLU A 229 11.58 -10.42 -2.50
C GLU A 229 12.98 -10.99 -2.22
N SER A 230 13.38 -12.03 -2.97
CA SER A 230 14.77 -12.51 -2.99
C SER A 230 15.71 -11.55 -3.73
N GLY A 231 15.24 -10.34 -4.08
CA GLY A 231 16.04 -9.28 -4.67
C GLY A 231 17.33 -9.07 -3.89
N PHE A 232 18.42 -8.97 -4.64
CA PHE A 232 19.76 -8.79 -4.14
C PHE A 232 19.81 -7.55 -3.22
N SER A 233 19.71 -7.77 -1.92
CA SER A 233 20.06 -6.78 -0.90
C SER A 233 21.55 -6.94 -0.65
N TYR A 234 22.32 -5.87 -0.85
CA TYR A 234 23.76 -5.84 -0.56
C TYR A 234 24.06 -6.31 0.86
N ASP A 235 23.24 -5.91 1.84
CA ASP A 235 23.42 -6.31 3.24
C ASP A 235 23.10 -7.78 3.48
N LYS A 236 22.07 -8.34 2.84
CA LYS A 236 21.83 -9.78 2.86
C LYS A 236 22.96 -10.56 2.19
N PHE A 237 23.47 -10.04 1.08
CA PHE A 237 24.60 -10.66 0.39
C PHE A 237 25.88 -10.60 1.24
N LYS A 238 26.17 -9.47 1.87
CA LYS A 238 27.29 -9.29 2.80
C LYS A 238 27.20 -10.24 3.99
N ASN A 239 26.03 -10.32 4.61
CA ASN A 239 25.79 -11.23 5.73
C ASN A 239 25.91 -12.72 5.30
N ASN A 240 25.44 -13.07 4.12
CA ASN A 240 25.57 -14.44 3.61
C ASN A 240 27.03 -14.79 3.27
N LEU A 241 27.82 -13.85 2.76
CA LEU A 241 29.26 -14.06 2.53
C LEU A 241 30.02 -14.29 3.84
N SER A 242 29.72 -13.51 4.88
CA SER A 242 30.30 -13.69 6.22
C SER A 242 29.93 -15.06 6.81
N HIS A 243 28.68 -15.52 6.64
CA HIS A 243 28.25 -16.84 7.09
C HIS A 243 28.93 -18.00 6.33
N LEU A 244 29.35 -17.78 5.08
CA LEU A 244 30.06 -18.77 4.28
C LEU A 244 31.58 -18.74 4.48
N GLY A 245 32.09 -17.88 5.37
CA GLY A 245 33.52 -17.72 5.61
C GLY A 245 34.28 -17.14 4.42
N LEU A 246 33.58 -16.47 3.52
CA LEU A 246 34.12 -15.84 2.30
C LEU A 246 34.37 -14.34 2.50
N ASP A 247 34.90 -13.97 3.67
CA ASP A 247 35.36 -12.59 3.95
C ASP A 247 36.60 -12.28 3.14
N ASN A 248 36.43 -12.07 1.83
CA ASN A 248 37.48 -11.56 0.97
C ASN A 248 37.33 -10.05 0.88
N ALA A 249 38.21 -9.32 1.59
CA ALA A 249 38.23 -7.86 1.64
C ALA A 249 38.31 -7.22 0.24
N GLU A 250 39.04 -7.84 -0.69
CA GLU A 250 39.19 -7.35 -2.07
C GLU A 250 37.90 -7.46 -2.86
N LEU A 251 37.14 -8.56 -2.67
CA LEU A 251 35.83 -8.75 -3.30
C LEU A 251 34.81 -7.72 -2.79
N MET A 252 34.83 -7.47 -1.48
CA MET A 252 33.97 -6.48 -0.85
C MET A 252 34.27 -5.07 -1.34
N GLU A 253 35.55 -4.69 -1.42
CA GLU A 253 35.95 -3.39 -1.96
C GLU A 253 35.57 -3.21 -3.44
N SER A 254 35.70 -4.28 -4.23
CA SER A 254 35.29 -4.27 -5.63
C SER A 254 33.78 -4.11 -5.80
N LEU A 255 32.98 -4.73 -4.92
CA LEU A 255 31.51 -4.61 -4.92
C LEU A 255 31.06 -3.21 -4.45
N GLU A 256 31.74 -2.62 -3.47
CA GLU A 256 31.47 -1.24 -3.03
C GLU A 256 31.77 -0.23 -4.14
N LYS A 257 32.88 -0.39 -4.85
CA LYS A 257 33.22 0.44 -6.02
C LYS A 257 32.19 0.27 -7.15
N TRP A 258 31.76 -0.95 -7.42
CA TRP A 258 30.73 -1.21 -8.41
C TRP A 258 29.38 -0.55 -8.03
N GLN A 259 28.98 -0.62 -6.77
CA GLN A 259 27.74 -0.01 -6.28
C GLN A 259 27.81 1.53 -6.36
N GLN A 260 28.94 2.14 -6.02
CA GLN A 260 29.13 3.59 -6.13
C GLN A 260 29.05 4.06 -7.58
N ASN A 261 29.66 3.31 -8.52
CA ASN A 261 29.65 3.64 -9.95
C ASN A 261 28.27 3.45 -10.60
N ASN A 262 27.40 2.60 -10.05
CA ASN A 262 26.05 2.35 -10.58
C ASN A 262 24.92 3.07 -9.82
N LYS A 263 25.23 3.83 -8.76
CA LYS A 263 24.26 4.76 -8.12
C LYS A 263 24.06 6.07 -8.89
N SER A 264 24.87 6.32 -9.91
CA SER A 264 24.89 7.57 -10.70
C SER A 264 24.22 7.45 -12.07
N ASN A 265 23.52 6.33 -12.34
CA ASN A 265 22.74 6.13 -13.58
C ASN A 265 21.27 5.86 -13.26
#